data_ff08f5202c19329e70fd1de3300303a4
#
_entry.id   ff08f5202c19329e70fd1de3300303a4
#
_cell.length_a   1.000
_cell.length_b   1.000
_cell.length_c   1.000
_cell.angle_alpha   90.00
_cell.angle_beta   90.00
_cell.angle_gamma   90.00
#
_symmetry.space_group_name_H-M   'P 1'
#
loop_
_entity.id
_entity.type
_entity.pdbx_description
1 polymer ?
#
loop_
_entity_poly.entity_id
_entity_poly.type
_entity_poly.pdbx_seq_one_letter_code
_entity_poly.pdbx_strand_id
1 'polypeptide(L)'
;MGPWADFQYPIFGQANRNTPDMSFDADPASGAWIYSGYGLGGWAVVGGTSLSSPALAGIVNRAGNKLGSVFLTPATGGSDWFASLENNLLYAQLATAKAYKSNFYDVKTGSNGVAAVASWDYCTGVGSPRGLLGK
;
A
#
# COMPACT_ATOMS: atom_id res chain seq x y z
N MET A 1 -2.59 20.10 1.57
CA MET A 1 -2.25 18.79 0.94
C MET A 1 -2.10 17.76 2.04
N GLY A 2 -2.32 16.47 1.77
CA GLY A 2 -2.16 15.41 2.79
C GLY A 2 -0.70 14.91 2.89
N PRO A 3 -0.39 14.05 3.88
CA PRO A 3 0.97 13.53 4.13
C PRO A 3 1.64 12.87 2.91
N TRP A 4 0.86 12.34 1.96
CA TRP A 4 1.39 11.81 0.70
C TRP A 4 2.13 12.87 -0.13
N ALA A 5 1.68 14.13 -0.09
CA ALA A 5 2.30 15.20 -0.84
C ALA A 5 3.70 15.49 -0.32
N ASP A 6 3.88 15.47 0.99
CA ASP A 6 5.19 15.70 1.62
C ASP A 6 6.19 14.60 1.23
N PHE A 7 5.70 13.40 0.92
CA PHE A 7 6.53 12.27 0.53
C PHE A 7 6.74 12.15 -0.99
N GLN A 8 5.68 12.29 -1.79
CA GLN A 8 5.75 12.12 -3.24
C GLN A 8 6.25 13.37 -3.98
N TYR A 9 5.85 14.56 -3.51
CA TYR A 9 6.20 15.82 -4.16
C TYR A 9 7.71 16.05 -4.32
N PRO A 10 8.55 15.79 -3.29
CA PRO A 10 9.99 15.93 -3.42
C PRO A 10 10.62 15.03 -4.48
N ILE A 11 9.96 13.91 -4.80
CA ILE A 11 10.46 12.93 -5.79
C ILE A 11 10.08 13.35 -7.20
N PHE A 12 8.88 13.87 -7.40
CA PHE A 12 8.31 14.09 -8.74
C PHE A 12 8.02 15.54 -9.09
N GLY A 13 8.03 16.44 -8.12
CA GLY A 13 7.74 17.85 -8.34
C GLY A 13 6.32 18.15 -8.88
N GLN A 14 5.39 17.19 -8.76
CA GLN A 14 4.04 17.29 -9.30
C GLN A 14 3.02 17.45 -8.19
N ALA A 15 2.01 18.28 -8.45
CA ALA A 15 0.93 18.54 -7.51
C ALA A 15 -0.11 17.39 -7.44
N ASN A 16 -0.06 16.44 -8.37
CA ASN A 16 -0.97 15.32 -8.44
C ASN A 16 -0.46 14.13 -7.64
N ARG A 17 -1.40 13.46 -6.97
CA ARG A 17 -1.11 12.20 -6.27
C ARG A 17 -0.82 11.10 -7.28
N ASN A 18 0.26 10.37 -7.05
CA ASN A 18 0.66 9.22 -7.86
C ASN A 18 0.25 7.90 -7.22
N THR A 19 0.18 6.85 -8.01
CA THR A 19 -0.06 5.46 -7.61
C THR A 19 1.07 4.57 -8.12
N PRO A 20 1.31 3.40 -7.47
CA PRO A 20 0.62 2.83 -6.32
C PRO A 20 1.05 3.44 -4.98
N ASP A 21 0.29 3.19 -3.91
CA ASP A 21 0.70 3.56 -2.56
C ASP A 21 1.65 2.54 -1.95
N MET A 22 1.32 1.26 -2.11
CA MET A 22 2.09 0.13 -1.60
C MET A 22 1.93 -1.10 -2.49
N SER A 23 2.75 -2.11 -2.24
CA SER A 23 2.70 -3.41 -2.91
C SER A 23 2.57 -4.56 -1.91
N PHE A 24 2.11 -5.68 -2.41
CA PHE A 24 2.10 -6.95 -1.69
C PHE A 24 2.27 -8.10 -2.69
N ASP A 25 2.49 -9.32 -2.18
CA ASP A 25 2.70 -10.50 -3.03
C ASP A 25 1.51 -10.74 -3.96
N ALA A 26 1.79 -10.79 -5.26
CA ALA A 26 0.83 -11.08 -6.31
C ALA A 26 1.32 -12.15 -7.27
N ASP A 27 2.53 -12.68 -7.08
CA ASP A 27 3.08 -13.73 -7.93
C ASP A 27 2.41 -15.08 -7.62
N PRO A 28 1.77 -15.74 -8.59
CA PRO A 28 1.23 -17.09 -8.40
C PRO A 28 2.30 -18.11 -7.96
N ALA A 29 3.57 -17.89 -8.28
CA ALA A 29 4.64 -18.80 -7.87
C ALA A 29 4.94 -18.74 -6.37
N SER A 30 4.73 -17.61 -5.73
CA SER A 30 4.86 -17.40 -4.28
C SER A 30 3.52 -17.25 -3.55
N GLY A 31 2.41 -17.37 -4.27
CA GLY A 31 1.06 -17.10 -3.81
C GLY A 31 0.56 -17.94 -2.65
N ALA A 32 -0.71 -17.81 -2.33
CA ALA A 32 -1.34 -18.52 -1.21
C ALA A 32 -2.06 -19.80 -1.66
N TRP A 33 -1.96 -20.84 -0.84
CA TRP A 33 -2.77 -22.04 -1.00
C TRP A 33 -4.19 -21.76 -0.53
N ILE A 34 -5.16 -22.03 -1.41
CA ILE A 34 -6.58 -22.01 -1.07
C ILE A 34 -7.20 -23.36 -1.39
N TYR A 35 -8.27 -23.68 -0.68
CA TYR A 35 -9.11 -24.82 -0.99
C TYR A 35 -10.44 -24.33 -1.59
N SER A 36 -10.78 -24.85 -2.76
CA SER A 36 -12.08 -24.62 -3.39
C SER A 36 -12.62 -25.91 -3.97
N GLY A 37 -13.68 -26.43 -3.38
CA GLY A 37 -14.40 -27.60 -3.92
C GLY A 37 -15.18 -27.28 -5.18
N TYR A 38 -15.52 -26.00 -5.42
CA TYR A 38 -16.23 -25.53 -6.59
C TYR A 38 -15.26 -24.84 -7.56
N GLY A 39 -15.22 -25.29 -8.78
CA GLY A 39 -14.40 -24.71 -9.85
C GLY A 39 -12.94 -25.15 -9.89
N LEU A 40 -12.26 -25.29 -8.75
CA LEU A 40 -10.86 -25.73 -8.69
C LEU A 40 -10.69 -27.21 -8.32
N GLY A 41 -11.73 -27.84 -7.79
CA GLY A 41 -11.71 -29.27 -7.44
C GLY A 41 -10.78 -29.65 -6.27
N GLY A 42 -10.36 -28.69 -5.44
CA GLY A 42 -9.46 -28.94 -4.32
C GLY A 42 -8.52 -27.79 -3.98
N TRP A 43 -7.29 -28.14 -3.60
CA TRP A 43 -6.24 -27.17 -3.28
C TRP A 43 -5.62 -26.57 -4.54
N ALA A 44 -5.45 -25.26 -4.55
CA ALA A 44 -4.76 -24.53 -5.61
C ALA A 44 -3.96 -23.37 -5.04
N VAL A 45 -2.91 -22.98 -5.74
CA VAL A 45 -2.16 -21.76 -5.44
C VAL A 45 -2.80 -20.60 -6.21
N VAL A 46 -3.08 -19.51 -5.52
CA VAL A 46 -3.61 -18.29 -6.13
C VAL A 46 -2.66 -17.12 -5.91
N GLY A 47 -2.62 -16.23 -6.88
CA GLY A 47 -1.86 -15.00 -6.86
C GLY A 47 -2.68 -13.84 -7.41
N GLY A 48 -1.99 -12.88 -7.99
CA GLY A 48 -2.60 -11.67 -8.54
C GLY A 48 -2.97 -10.65 -7.47
N THR A 49 -3.47 -9.52 -7.89
CA THR A 49 -4.05 -8.50 -7.00
C THR A 49 -5.25 -9.03 -6.21
N SER A 50 -5.84 -10.13 -6.69
CA SER A 50 -6.89 -10.90 -5.98
C SER A 50 -6.40 -11.55 -4.69
N LEU A 51 -5.09 -11.76 -4.54
CA LEU A 51 -4.45 -12.15 -3.28
C LEU A 51 -4.00 -10.93 -2.49
N SER A 52 -3.28 -10.01 -3.13
CA SER A 52 -2.67 -8.85 -2.46
C SER A 52 -3.69 -7.96 -1.78
N SER A 53 -4.78 -7.62 -2.44
CA SER A 53 -5.77 -6.68 -1.93
C SER A 53 -6.47 -7.18 -0.66
N PRO A 54 -7.06 -8.41 -0.62
CA PRO A 54 -7.67 -8.92 0.61
C PRO A 54 -6.64 -9.20 1.72
N ALA A 55 -5.40 -9.57 1.36
CA ALA A 55 -4.33 -9.75 2.35
C ALA A 55 -3.98 -8.42 3.04
N LEU A 56 -3.83 -7.35 2.28
CA LEU A 56 -3.62 -6.00 2.83
C LEU A 56 -4.81 -5.54 3.69
N ALA A 57 -6.04 -5.78 3.23
CA ALA A 57 -7.24 -5.49 4.01
C ALA A 57 -7.26 -6.25 5.35
N GLY A 58 -6.84 -7.52 5.33
CA GLY A 58 -6.69 -8.35 6.54
C GLY A 58 -5.62 -7.80 7.50
N ILE A 59 -4.48 -7.33 6.97
CA ILE A 59 -3.41 -6.71 7.75
C ILE A 59 -3.92 -5.42 8.42
N VAL A 60 -4.58 -4.55 7.68
CA VAL A 60 -5.17 -3.30 8.20
C VAL A 60 -6.18 -3.59 9.31
N ASN A 61 -7.09 -4.53 9.06
CA ASN A 61 -8.09 -4.93 10.05
C ASN A 61 -7.44 -5.52 11.31
N ARG A 62 -6.42 -6.36 11.16
CA ARG A 62 -5.73 -7.01 12.29
C ARG A 62 -4.86 -6.04 13.09
N ALA A 63 -4.30 -5.02 12.46
CA ALA A 63 -3.54 -3.98 13.13
C ALA A 63 -4.38 -3.21 14.15
N GLY A 64 -5.70 -3.25 14.01
CA GLY A 64 -6.64 -2.68 14.99
C GLY A 64 -6.54 -1.16 15.08
N ASN A 65 -5.97 -0.53 14.06
CA ASN A 65 -6.09 0.91 13.94
C ASN A 65 -7.57 1.24 13.94
N LYS A 66 -8.04 1.85 15.00
CA LYS A 66 -9.38 2.39 15.04
C LYS A 66 -9.41 3.53 14.03
N LEU A 67 -9.60 3.15 12.79
CA LEU A 67 -10.07 4.07 11.77
C LEU A 67 -11.45 4.50 12.28
N GLY A 68 -11.46 5.48 13.18
CA GLY A 68 -12.70 6.10 13.58
C GLY A 68 -13.41 6.41 12.29
N SER A 69 -14.72 6.28 12.25
CA SER A 69 -15.54 6.70 11.12
C SER A 69 -15.23 8.17 10.83
N VAL A 70 -14.14 8.40 10.12
CA VAL A 70 -13.83 9.69 9.58
C VAL A 70 -14.79 9.83 8.41
N PHE A 71 -15.98 10.32 8.74
CA PHE A 71 -16.70 11.08 7.77
C PHE A 71 -15.71 12.16 7.35
N LEU A 72 -15.20 12.04 6.15
CA LEU A 72 -14.48 13.11 5.50
C LEU A 72 -15.49 14.26 5.42
N THR A 73 -15.52 15.10 6.45
CA THR A 73 -16.16 16.38 6.32
C THR A 73 -15.37 17.08 5.23
N PRO A 74 -16.03 17.51 4.13
CA PRO A 74 -15.36 18.29 3.12
C PRO A 74 -14.74 19.49 3.82
N ALA A 75 -13.42 19.50 3.92
CA ALA A 75 -12.75 20.73 4.25
C ALA A 75 -13.10 21.69 3.11
N THR A 76 -13.73 22.77 3.45
CA THR A 76 -14.24 23.81 2.55
C THR A 76 -13.23 24.10 1.44
N GLY A 77 -13.50 23.62 0.23
CA GLY A 77 -12.91 24.16 -1.00
C GLY A 77 -11.72 23.44 -1.62
N GLY A 78 -11.34 22.24 -1.18
CA GLY A 78 -10.24 21.48 -1.79
C GLY A 78 -10.71 20.19 -2.46
N SER A 79 -10.04 19.83 -3.54
CA SER A 79 -10.23 18.57 -4.29
C SER A 79 -9.70 17.33 -3.54
N ASP A 80 -9.51 17.41 -2.22
CA ASP A 80 -8.88 16.39 -1.37
C ASP A 80 -9.83 15.26 -0.94
N TRP A 81 -10.84 14.97 -1.75
CA TRP A 81 -11.92 14.03 -1.47
C TRP A 81 -11.49 12.56 -1.34
N PHE A 82 -10.24 12.21 -1.60
CA PHE A 82 -9.84 10.82 -1.84
C PHE A 82 -8.63 10.32 -1.05
N ALA A 83 -8.08 11.07 -0.14
CA ALA A 83 -7.10 10.49 0.78
C ALA A 83 -7.86 9.65 1.81
N SER A 84 -7.87 8.32 1.67
CA SER A 84 -8.37 7.45 2.72
C SER A 84 -7.57 7.71 4.00
N LEU A 85 -8.19 7.56 5.16
CA LEU A 85 -7.49 7.69 6.43
C LEU A 85 -6.30 6.72 6.49
N GLU A 86 -6.44 5.53 5.91
CA GLU A 86 -5.37 4.54 5.80
C GLU A 86 -4.17 5.07 5.02
N ASN A 87 -4.40 5.72 3.88
CA ASN A 87 -3.32 6.32 3.10
C ASN A 87 -2.63 7.45 3.86
N ASN A 88 -3.37 8.26 4.60
CA ASN A 88 -2.78 9.30 5.44
C ASN A 88 -1.92 8.70 6.56
N LEU A 89 -2.39 7.64 7.22
CA LEU A 89 -1.62 6.92 8.23
C LEU A 89 -0.37 6.29 7.63
N LEU A 90 -0.50 5.65 6.44
CA LEU A 90 0.61 5.09 5.70
C LEU A 90 1.73 6.12 5.51
N TYR A 91 1.41 7.26 4.92
CA TYR A 91 2.42 8.29 4.63
C TYR A 91 2.91 9.02 5.87
N ALA A 92 2.09 9.20 6.90
CA ALA A 92 2.53 9.78 8.17
C ALA A 92 3.59 8.93 8.87
N GLN A 93 3.55 7.59 8.70
CA GLN A 93 4.55 6.69 9.27
C GLN A 93 5.89 6.74 8.53
N LEU A 94 5.96 7.38 7.37
CA LEU A 94 7.17 7.53 6.58
C LEU A 94 7.98 8.79 6.96
N ALA A 95 7.51 9.58 7.91
CA ALA A 95 8.10 10.87 8.31
C ALA A 95 9.57 10.77 8.73
N THR A 96 10.07 9.59 9.07
CA THR A 96 11.49 9.36 9.35
C THR A 96 12.02 8.13 8.63
N ALA A 97 13.29 8.17 8.19
CA ALA A 97 13.96 7.03 7.57
C ALA A 97 13.98 5.79 8.48
N LYS A 98 14.00 5.98 9.80
CA LYS A 98 13.95 4.89 10.78
C LYS A 98 12.57 4.22 10.77
N ALA A 99 11.49 4.98 10.81
CA ALA A 99 10.12 4.47 10.77
C ALA A 99 9.88 3.74 9.44
N TYR A 100 10.29 4.31 8.32
CA TYR A 100 10.18 3.69 7.02
C TYR A 100 10.84 2.30 6.99
N LYS A 101 12.11 2.20 7.34
CA LYS A 101 12.86 0.92 7.37
C LYS A 101 12.28 -0.11 8.33
N SER A 102 11.67 0.34 9.43
CA SER A 102 11.02 -0.55 10.39
C SER A 102 9.71 -1.11 9.88
N ASN A 103 8.93 -0.29 9.18
CA ASN A 103 7.54 -0.56 8.85
C ASN A 103 7.36 -1.16 7.46
N PHE A 104 8.31 -0.88 6.55
CA PHE A 104 8.22 -1.31 5.15
C PHE A 104 9.48 -2.01 4.67
N TYR A 105 9.29 -2.92 3.74
CA TYR A 105 10.33 -3.47 2.90
C TYR A 105 10.38 -2.68 1.59
N ASP A 106 11.45 -1.94 1.40
CA ASP A 106 11.70 -1.09 0.23
C ASP A 106 12.19 -1.97 -0.94
N VAL A 107 11.38 -2.12 -1.97
CA VAL A 107 11.71 -2.89 -3.17
C VAL A 107 12.50 -1.98 -4.12
N LYS A 108 13.76 -2.29 -4.35
CA LYS A 108 14.71 -1.42 -5.08
C LYS A 108 15.15 -1.95 -6.43
N THR A 109 14.67 -3.13 -6.80
CA THR A 109 15.07 -3.81 -8.03
C THR A 109 13.85 -4.37 -8.74
N GLY A 110 13.90 -4.40 -10.05
CA GLY A 110 12.81 -4.82 -10.90
C GLY A 110 12.27 -3.67 -11.75
N SER A 111 11.31 -3.98 -12.60
CA SER A 111 10.67 -3.00 -13.48
C SER A 111 9.31 -3.51 -13.95
N ASN A 112 8.35 -2.59 -14.05
CA ASN A 112 7.07 -2.80 -14.73
C ASN A 112 6.95 -1.91 -15.99
N GLY A 113 8.08 -1.50 -16.56
CA GLY A 113 8.20 -0.47 -17.58
C GLY A 113 8.88 0.79 -17.05
N VAL A 114 8.81 1.00 -15.72
CA VAL A 114 9.59 1.99 -14.97
C VAL A 114 10.40 1.23 -13.93
N ALA A 115 11.67 1.58 -13.74
CA ALA A 115 12.55 0.90 -12.80
C ALA A 115 12.11 1.14 -11.34
N ALA A 116 12.18 0.09 -10.52
CA ALA A 116 12.08 0.24 -9.08
C ALA A 116 13.31 0.97 -8.54
N VAL A 117 13.12 1.87 -7.60
CA VAL A 117 14.17 2.68 -6.97
C VAL A 117 13.99 2.72 -5.46
N ALA A 118 14.95 3.31 -4.75
CA ALA A 118 14.82 3.48 -3.31
C ALA A 118 13.69 4.43 -2.94
N SER A 119 13.00 4.13 -1.85
CA SER A 119 11.85 4.89 -1.35
C SER A 119 10.59 4.65 -2.20
N TRP A 120 9.82 5.69 -2.50
CA TRP A 120 8.61 5.53 -3.31
C TRP A 120 8.95 5.41 -4.80
N ASP A 121 8.30 4.48 -5.49
CA ASP A 121 8.40 4.31 -6.94
C ASP A 121 7.09 3.88 -7.60
N TYR A 122 7.05 3.93 -8.94
CA TYR A 122 5.88 3.55 -9.73
C TYR A 122 5.63 2.03 -9.82
N CYS A 123 6.55 1.21 -9.37
CA CYS A 123 6.37 -0.24 -9.33
C CYS A 123 5.65 -0.68 -8.06
N THR A 124 6.08 -0.15 -6.91
CA THR A 124 5.76 -0.72 -5.61
C THR A 124 5.26 0.30 -4.57
N GLY A 125 5.14 1.56 -4.95
CA GLY A 125 4.81 2.62 -4.01
C GLY A 125 5.88 2.72 -2.92
N VAL A 126 5.48 2.75 -1.67
CA VAL A 126 6.41 2.73 -0.52
C VAL A 126 7.01 1.34 -0.24
N GLY A 127 6.70 0.33 -1.06
CA GLY A 127 7.08 -1.06 -0.86
C GLY A 127 6.03 -1.88 -0.10
N SER A 128 6.46 -2.99 0.50
CA SER A 128 5.58 -3.93 1.20
C SER A 128 5.59 -3.72 2.71
N PRO A 129 4.45 -3.87 3.43
CA PRO A 129 4.43 -3.74 4.88
C PRO A 129 5.17 -4.89 5.56
N ARG A 130 5.84 -4.59 6.67
CA ARG A 130 6.48 -5.61 7.54
C ARG A 130 5.47 -6.10 8.58
N GLY A 131 4.73 -7.13 8.23
CA GLY A 131 3.66 -7.66 9.09
C GLY A 131 2.58 -6.61 9.35
N LEU A 132 2.29 -6.36 10.64
CA LEU A 132 1.31 -5.35 11.07
C LEU A 132 1.91 -3.94 11.22
N LEU A 133 3.22 -3.80 11.06
CA LEU A 133 3.87 -2.51 11.11
C LEU A 133 3.57 -1.72 9.84
N GLY A 134 3.44 -0.42 9.99
CA GLY A 134 3.07 0.44 8.85
C GLY A 134 1.56 0.58 8.61
N LYS A 135 0.74 0.04 9.53
CA LYS A 135 -0.72 0.05 9.45
C LYS A 135 -1.36 0.59 10.73
#